data_e573aeee341dfc93ee33e0a5510308f6
#
_entry.id   e573aeee341dfc93ee33e0a5510308f6
#
_cell.length_a   1.000
_cell.length_b   1.000
_cell.length_c   1.000
_cell.angle_alpha   90.00
_cell.angle_beta   90.00
_cell.angle_gamma   90.00
#
_symmetry.space_group_name_H-M   'P 1'
#
loop_
_entity.id
_entity.type
_entity.pdbx_description
1 polymer ?
#
loop_
_entity_poly.entity_id
_entity_poly.type
_entity_poly.pdbx_seq_one_letter_code
_entity_poly.pdbx_strand_id
1 'polypeptide(L)'
;VLSSSLPQGYTFSRKSLYQLEQDETTLRRGILVISDNLRLSDVDVNALLKMAERGDKVMLVSTLLGRYLEDTLQFRSYYTYFSPMALKKYATSFLKKDSLHWIGDSTVYPRQTFYFYPQLCSSYFWGDSLPERVLAQRVFESNEFRYETEADSLTTDSLVYMPVAMSRRWGKGEVILVSTPLIFTNYG
;
A
#
# COMPACT_ATOMS: atom_id res chain seq x y z
N VAL A 1 0.87 -19.16 4.75
CA VAL A 1 2.09 -18.37 4.73
C VAL A 1 1.92 -17.14 5.61
N LEU A 2 0.93 -16.24 5.38
CA LEU A 2 0.75 -15.07 6.24
C LEU A 2 0.58 -15.44 7.72
N SER A 3 -0.20 -16.49 8.02
CA SER A 3 -0.46 -16.93 9.39
C SER A 3 0.79 -17.40 10.15
N SER A 4 1.78 -17.92 9.46
CA SER A 4 3.05 -18.35 10.08
C SER A 4 4.00 -17.18 10.36
N SER A 5 3.78 -16.04 9.70
CA SER A 5 4.60 -14.83 9.84
C SER A 5 4.02 -13.83 10.85
N LEU A 6 2.77 -14.03 11.26
CA LEU A 6 2.14 -13.17 12.26
C LEU A 6 2.59 -13.55 13.68
N PRO A 7 2.74 -12.57 14.59
CA PRO A 7 3.09 -12.84 15.97
C PRO A 7 2.00 -13.66 16.67
N GLN A 8 2.39 -14.42 17.68
CA GLN A 8 1.43 -15.15 18.50
C GLN A 8 0.43 -14.17 19.14
N GLY A 9 -0.84 -14.55 19.17
CA GLY A 9 -1.91 -13.75 19.76
C GLY A 9 -2.73 -12.91 18.77
N TYR A 10 -2.54 -13.09 17.46
CA TYR A 10 -3.46 -12.48 16.48
C TYR A 10 -4.82 -13.22 16.46
N THR A 11 -5.85 -12.48 16.12
CA THR A 11 -7.20 -13.02 15.92
C THR A 11 -7.77 -12.56 14.58
N PHE A 12 -8.48 -13.44 13.90
CA PHE A 12 -9.23 -13.05 12.70
C PHE A 12 -10.55 -12.42 13.11
N SER A 13 -10.83 -11.25 12.55
CA SER A 13 -12.11 -10.57 12.73
C SER A 13 -12.89 -10.53 11.41
N ARG A 14 -14.20 -10.69 11.50
CA ARG A 14 -15.15 -10.46 10.40
C ARG A 14 -15.93 -9.16 10.57
N LYS A 15 -15.58 -8.37 11.57
CA LYS A 15 -16.18 -7.07 11.84
C LYS A 15 -15.69 -6.03 10.85
N SER A 16 -16.54 -5.08 10.47
CA SER A 16 -16.11 -3.87 9.76
C SER A 16 -15.24 -3.01 10.67
N LEU A 17 -14.54 -2.03 10.10
CA LEU A 17 -13.73 -1.08 10.89
C LEU A 17 -14.62 -0.29 11.86
N TYR A 18 -15.82 0.07 11.44
CA TYR A 18 -16.81 0.71 12.32
C TYR A 18 -17.17 -0.15 13.53
N GLN A 19 -17.43 -1.46 13.31
CA GLN A 19 -17.72 -2.38 14.41
C GLN A 19 -16.53 -2.60 15.34
N LEU A 20 -15.30 -2.65 14.78
CA LEU A 20 -14.07 -2.76 15.56
C LEU A 20 -13.81 -1.51 16.41
N GLU A 21 -14.19 -0.34 15.91
CA GLU A 21 -14.07 0.93 16.64
C GLU A 21 -14.99 0.98 17.85
N GLN A 22 -16.18 0.38 17.75
CA GLN A 22 -17.15 0.30 18.86
C GLN A 22 -16.74 -0.69 19.96
N ASP A 23 -15.76 -1.58 19.72
CA ASP A 23 -15.29 -2.49 20.74
C ASP A 23 -14.55 -1.70 21.84
N GLU A 24 -15.08 -1.76 23.06
CA GLU A 24 -14.43 -1.17 24.22
C GLU A 24 -13.12 -1.93 24.52
N THR A 25 -11.99 -1.25 24.34
CA THR A 25 -10.70 -1.78 24.70
C THR A 25 -9.79 -0.67 25.20
N THR A 26 -9.06 -0.96 26.25
CA THR A 26 -8.01 -0.08 26.79
C THR A 26 -6.65 -0.40 26.20
N LEU A 27 -6.52 -1.53 25.51
CA LEU A 27 -5.28 -1.97 24.90
C LEU A 27 -5.12 -1.38 23.50
N ARG A 28 -3.91 -0.97 23.17
CA ARG A 28 -3.55 -0.57 21.80
C ARG A 28 -3.49 -1.80 20.90
N ARG A 29 -4.14 -1.70 19.76
CA ARG A 29 -4.23 -2.81 18.80
C ARG A 29 -3.38 -2.54 17.57
N GLY A 30 -2.85 -3.62 16.98
CA GLY A 30 -2.39 -3.65 15.60
C GLY A 30 -3.50 -4.25 14.74
N ILE A 31 -4.04 -3.48 13.80
CA ILE A 31 -5.13 -3.91 12.90
C ILE A 31 -4.54 -4.02 11.50
N LEU A 32 -4.64 -5.21 10.90
CA LEU A 32 -4.18 -5.46 9.55
C LEU A 32 -5.37 -5.82 8.67
N VAL A 33 -5.58 -5.04 7.61
CA VAL A 33 -6.63 -5.26 6.61
C VAL A 33 -5.97 -5.48 5.26
N ILE A 34 -6.19 -6.63 4.65
CA ILE A 34 -5.65 -6.98 3.32
C ILE A 34 -6.80 -7.27 2.38
N SER A 35 -6.86 -6.55 1.27
CA SER A 35 -7.83 -6.75 0.21
C SER A 35 -7.25 -6.23 -1.10
N ASP A 36 -7.58 -6.84 -2.22
CA ASP A 36 -7.19 -6.30 -3.53
C ASP A 36 -7.89 -4.96 -3.83
N ASN A 37 -9.14 -4.83 -3.40
CA ASN A 37 -9.95 -3.63 -3.60
C ASN A 37 -10.64 -3.24 -2.28
N LEU A 38 -10.01 -2.35 -1.53
CA LEU A 38 -10.48 -1.88 -0.24
C LEU A 38 -11.15 -0.51 -0.40
N ARG A 39 -12.39 -0.51 -0.88
CA ARG A 39 -13.21 0.72 -0.95
C ARG A 39 -13.91 0.95 0.37
N LEU A 40 -13.20 1.60 1.28
CA LEU A 40 -13.77 1.98 2.57
C LEU A 40 -14.84 3.04 2.41
N SER A 41 -15.94 2.88 3.15
CA SER A 41 -16.93 3.93 3.31
C SER A 41 -16.38 5.07 4.17
N ASP A 42 -16.99 6.24 4.10
CA ASP A 42 -16.68 7.37 4.99
C ASP A 42 -16.80 7.01 6.47
N VAL A 43 -17.78 6.16 6.80
CA VAL A 43 -17.98 5.64 8.18
C VAL A 43 -16.80 4.79 8.63
N ASP A 44 -16.32 3.87 7.77
CA ASP A 44 -15.17 3.01 8.09
C ASP A 44 -13.86 3.82 8.16
N VAL A 45 -13.67 4.81 7.29
CA VAL A 45 -12.50 5.70 7.34
C VAL A 45 -12.51 6.53 8.64
N ASN A 46 -13.64 7.09 9.01
CA ASN A 46 -13.76 7.84 10.26
C ASN A 46 -13.50 6.97 11.48
N ALA A 47 -14.00 5.73 11.48
CA ALA A 47 -13.73 4.76 12.53
C ALA A 47 -12.25 4.39 12.63
N LEU A 48 -11.60 4.14 11.48
CA LEU A 48 -10.16 3.91 11.39
C LEU A 48 -9.36 5.07 12.00
N LEU A 49 -9.69 6.30 11.64
CA LEU A 49 -9.00 7.48 12.16
C LEU A 49 -9.19 7.67 13.67
N LYS A 50 -10.40 7.41 14.19
CA LYS A 50 -10.65 7.41 15.64
C LYS A 50 -9.85 6.33 16.36
N MET A 51 -9.73 5.13 15.80
CA MET A 51 -8.89 4.07 16.37
C MET A 51 -7.42 4.49 16.41
N ALA A 52 -6.90 5.06 15.32
CA ALA A 52 -5.55 5.58 15.28
C ALA A 52 -5.36 6.75 16.26
N GLU A 53 -6.33 7.65 16.39
CA GLU A 53 -6.29 8.76 17.35
C GLU A 53 -6.13 8.28 18.79
N ARG A 54 -6.78 7.18 19.15
CA ARG A 54 -6.66 6.54 20.47
C ARG A 54 -5.31 5.84 20.70
N GLY A 55 -4.60 5.49 19.63
CA GLY A 55 -3.26 4.89 19.69
C GLY A 55 -3.14 3.53 19.01
N ASP A 56 -4.16 3.07 18.31
CA ASP A 56 -4.10 1.85 17.50
C ASP A 56 -3.19 2.09 16.28
N LYS A 57 -2.54 1.03 15.80
CA LYS A 57 -1.82 1.03 14.52
C LYS A 57 -2.66 0.28 13.50
N VAL A 58 -3.04 0.96 12.42
CA VAL A 58 -3.89 0.37 11.38
C VAL A 58 -3.12 0.29 10.08
N MET A 59 -2.92 -0.92 9.56
CA MET A 59 -2.27 -1.19 8.30
C MET A 59 -3.31 -1.62 7.27
N LEU A 60 -3.42 -0.84 6.21
CA LEU A 60 -4.27 -1.12 5.07
C LEU A 60 -3.41 -1.55 3.87
N VAL A 61 -3.68 -2.72 3.36
CA VAL A 61 -2.96 -3.30 2.22
C VAL A 61 -3.94 -3.51 1.08
N SER A 62 -3.85 -2.67 0.06
CA SER A 62 -4.77 -2.74 -1.08
C SER A 62 -4.25 -1.98 -2.28
N THR A 63 -4.55 -2.46 -3.48
CA THR A 63 -4.32 -1.72 -4.72
C THR A 63 -5.20 -0.48 -4.82
N LEU A 64 -6.43 -0.54 -4.29
CA LEU A 64 -7.41 0.53 -4.27
C LEU A 64 -7.86 0.81 -2.84
N LEU A 65 -7.59 2.00 -2.35
CA LEU A 65 -7.90 2.41 -0.97
C LEU A 65 -9.16 3.27 -0.84
N GLY A 66 -9.68 3.76 -1.97
CA GLY A 66 -10.91 4.58 -2.00
C GLY A 66 -10.65 6.07 -1.81
N ARG A 67 -11.44 6.86 -2.57
CA ARG A 67 -11.23 8.31 -2.71
C ARG A 67 -11.37 9.09 -1.41
N TYR A 68 -12.31 8.70 -0.56
CA TYR A 68 -12.52 9.40 0.71
C TYR A 68 -11.28 9.31 1.63
N LEU A 69 -10.64 8.14 1.70
CA LEU A 69 -9.38 7.97 2.45
C LEU A 69 -8.24 8.78 1.82
N GLU A 70 -8.13 8.77 0.49
CA GLU A 70 -7.13 9.53 -0.24
C GLU A 70 -7.26 11.04 0.01
N ASP A 71 -8.48 11.58 -0.05
CA ASP A 71 -8.75 12.99 0.19
C ASP A 71 -8.47 13.36 1.65
N THR A 72 -8.84 12.51 2.60
CA THR A 72 -8.66 12.75 4.04
C THR A 72 -7.18 12.71 4.43
N LEU A 73 -6.41 11.77 3.89
CA LEU A 73 -4.98 11.63 4.16
C LEU A 73 -4.10 12.35 3.13
N GLN A 74 -4.69 13.10 2.19
CA GLN A 74 -4.01 13.94 1.20
C GLN A 74 -2.95 13.20 0.37
N PHE A 75 -3.32 12.06 -0.17
CA PHE A 75 -2.51 11.31 -1.14
C PHE A 75 -3.36 10.86 -2.31
N ARG A 76 -2.72 10.33 -3.33
CA ARG A 76 -3.38 9.66 -4.46
C ARG A 76 -2.73 8.30 -4.67
N SER A 77 -3.53 7.30 -4.97
CA SER A 77 -3.06 6.02 -5.46
C SER A 77 -3.23 5.96 -6.97
N TYR A 78 -2.15 5.62 -7.62
CA TYR A 78 -2.15 5.28 -9.04
C TYR A 78 -2.03 3.77 -9.18
N TYR A 79 -2.81 3.19 -10.08
CA TYR A 79 -2.81 1.75 -10.29
C TYR A 79 -2.96 1.43 -11.77
N THR A 80 -2.29 0.37 -12.20
CA THR A 80 -2.49 -0.23 -13.51
C THR A 80 -3.30 -1.51 -13.37
N TYR A 81 -4.36 -1.62 -14.14
CA TYR A 81 -5.13 -2.85 -14.20
C TYR A 81 -4.43 -3.89 -15.06
N PHE A 82 -4.63 -5.14 -14.68
CA PHE A 82 -4.37 -6.25 -15.56
C PHE A 82 -5.15 -6.06 -16.88
N SER A 83 -4.42 -5.86 -17.95
CA SER A 83 -5.00 -5.79 -19.28
C SER A 83 -4.75 -7.10 -20.03
N PRO A 84 -5.78 -7.77 -20.55
CA PRO A 84 -5.59 -8.93 -21.42
C PRO A 84 -4.72 -8.62 -22.64
N MET A 85 -4.73 -7.37 -23.12
CA MET A 85 -3.86 -6.89 -24.20
C MET A 85 -2.41 -6.80 -23.76
N ALA A 86 -2.15 -6.35 -22.51
CA ALA A 86 -0.82 -6.35 -21.93
C ALA A 86 -0.31 -7.80 -21.79
N LEU A 87 -1.16 -8.73 -21.36
CA LEU A 87 -0.80 -10.15 -21.30
C LEU A 87 -0.41 -10.70 -22.67
N LYS A 88 -1.14 -10.33 -23.72
CA LYS A 88 -0.80 -10.75 -25.10
C LYS A 88 0.54 -10.17 -25.57
N LYS A 89 0.85 -8.95 -25.14
CA LYS A 89 2.17 -8.33 -25.38
C LYS A 89 3.28 -9.02 -24.59
N TYR A 90 2.98 -9.51 -23.38
CA TYR A 90 3.92 -10.23 -22.51
C TYR A 90 3.88 -11.74 -22.69
N ALA A 91 2.92 -12.31 -23.44
CA ALA A 91 2.84 -13.76 -23.72
C ALA A 91 4.04 -14.27 -24.52
N THR A 92 4.73 -13.39 -25.21
CA THR A 92 6.01 -13.70 -25.90
C THR A 92 7.24 -13.42 -25.03
N SER A 93 7.07 -12.74 -23.89
CA SER A 93 8.10 -12.52 -22.89
C SER A 93 7.54 -12.99 -21.54
N PHE A 94 8.30 -13.82 -20.82
CA PHE A 94 7.95 -14.26 -19.47
C PHE A 94 7.59 -13.07 -18.58
N LEU A 95 6.65 -13.27 -17.64
CA LEU A 95 6.37 -12.31 -16.59
C LEU A 95 7.69 -11.87 -15.95
N LYS A 96 8.01 -10.60 -16.08
CA LYS A 96 9.25 -10.05 -15.52
C LYS A 96 9.03 -9.82 -14.03
N LYS A 97 9.83 -10.47 -13.23
CA LYS A 97 9.88 -10.26 -11.78
C LYS A 97 10.49 -8.90 -11.50
N ASP A 98 9.86 -8.13 -10.64
CA ASP A 98 10.33 -6.83 -10.20
C ASP A 98 10.55 -6.82 -8.69
N SER A 99 11.18 -5.78 -8.18
CA SER A 99 11.52 -5.66 -6.77
C SER A 99 10.99 -4.37 -6.16
N LEU A 100 10.57 -4.47 -4.91
CA LEU A 100 10.35 -3.30 -4.08
C LEU A 100 11.36 -3.29 -2.92
N HIS A 101 11.81 -2.12 -2.55
CA HIS A 101 12.84 -1.92 -1.56
C HIS A 101 12.24 -1.35 -0.29
N TRP A 102 12.36 -2.10 0.81
CA TRP A 102 12.06 -1.60 2.14
C TRP A 102 13.13 -0.59 2.58
N ILE A 103 12.71 0.63 2.87
CA ILE A 103 13.58 1.73 3.31
C ILE A 103 13.23 2.24 4.71
N GLY A 104 12.30 1.57 5.39
CA GLY A 104 11.89 1.90 6.74
C GLY A 104 13.03 1.76 7.76
N ASP A 105 12.67 1.85 9.03
CA ASP A 105 13.64 1.83 10.12
C ASP A 105 14.47 0.53 10.14
N SER A 106 15.75 0.65 9.78
CA SER A 106 16.68 -0.48 9.72
C SER A 106 17.09 -1.00 11.10
N THR A 107 16.77 -0.28 12.17
CA THR A 107 17.02 -0.75 13.54
C THR A 107 15.97 -1.78 13.98
N VAL A 108 14.77 -1.73 13.39
CA VAL A 108 13.68 -2.66 13.69
C VAL A 108 13.66 -3.81 12.70
N TYR A 109 13.84 -3.52 11.42
CA TYR A 109 13.88 -4.52 10.35
C TYR A 109 15.05 -4.23 9.41
N PRO A 110 15.85 -5.24 9.06
CA PRO A 110 16.89 -5.07 8.06
C PRO A 110 16.28 -4.66 6.73
N ARG A 111 17.03 -3.91 5.93
CA ARG A 111 16.63 -3.58 4.58
C ARG A 111 16.40 -4.86 3.80
N GLN A 112 15.19 -5.02 3.28
CA GLN A 112 14.79 -6.20 2.51
C GLN A 112 14.30 -5.81 1.14
N THR A 113 14.52 -6.71 0.19
CA THR A 113 13.98 -6.61 -1.16
C THR A 113 12.94 -7.70 -1.32
N PHE A 114 11.73 -7.29 -1.67
CA PHE A 114 10.62 -8.19 -1.98
C PHE A 114 10.44 -8.27 -3.48
N TYR A 115 10.10 -9.44 -3.98
CA TYR A 115 9.86 -9.65 -5.39
C TYR A 115 8.37 -9.84 -5.67
N PHE A 116 7.90 -9.32 -6.79
CA PHE A 116 6.50 -9.44 -7.23
C PHE A 116 6.41 -9.29 -8.74
N TYR A 117 5.21 -9.49 -9.28
CA TYR A 117 4.95 -9.39 -10.71
C TYR A 117 4.05 -8.18 -11.00
N PRO A 118 4.61 -7.02 -11.34
CA PRO A 118 3.85 -5.79 -11.55
C PRO A 118 2.86 -5.86 -12.71
N GLN A 119 3.07 -6.80 -13.65
CA GLN A 119 2.17 -7.02 -14.77
C GLN A 119 0.78 -7.53 -14.33
N LEU A 120 0.71 -8.17 -13.15
CA LEU A 120 -0.56 -8.64 -12.58
C LEU A 120 -1.32 -7.50 -11.89
N CYS A 121 -0.60 -6.69 -11.15
CA CYS A 121 -1.14 -5.52 -10.48
C CYS A 121 0.01 -4.61 -10.05
N SER A 122 -0.06 -3.36 -10.44
CA SER A 122 0.92 -2.36 -10.01
C SER A 122 0.23 -1.13 -9.50
N SER A 123 0.68 -0.65 -8.35
CA SER A 123 0.18 0.57 -7.74
C SER A 123 1.29 1.29 -6.99
N TYR A 124 1.18 2.60 -6.90
CA TYR A 124 2.07 3.44 -6.12
C TYR A 124 1.31 4.66 -5.57
N PHE A 125 1.91 5.35 -4.63
CA PHE A 125 1.36 6.56 -4.05
C PHE A 125 2.05 7.80 -4.57
N TRP A 126 1.28 8.87 -4.76
CA TRP A 126 1.83 10.16 -5.11
C TRP A 126 1.00 11.31 -4.50
N GLY A 127 1.55 12.51 -4.45
CA GLY A 127 0.87 13.71 -3.97
C GLY A 127 1.86 14.79 -3.58
N ASP A 128 1.39 16.04 -3.54
CA ASP A 128 2.20 17.22 -3.19
C ASP A 128 2.63 17.21 -1.72
N SER A 129 1.89 16.47 -0.88
CA SER A 129 2.16 16.31 0.55
C SER A 129 2.18 14.83 0.88
N LEU A 130 3.18 14.09 0.38
CA LEU A 130 3.36 12.70 0.79
C LEU A 130 3.48 12.60 2.31
N PRO A 131 2.92 11.55 2.92
CA PRO A 131 2.94 11.38 4.36
C PRO A 131 4.37 11.33 4.92
N GLU A 132 4.48 11.57 6.20
CA GLU A 132 5.71 11.83 6.94
C GLU A 132 6.80 10.79 6.73
N ARG A 133 6.45 9.54 6.35
CA ARG A 133 7.40 8.44 6.25
C ARG A 133 7.10 7.47 5.12
N VAL A 134 7.99 7.40 4.15
CA VAL A 134 7.99 6.35 3.14
C VAL A 134 8.66 5.10 3.74
N LEU A 135 8.01 3.95 3.63
CA LEU A 135 8.47 2.67 4.18
C LEU A 135 9.06 1.77 3.11
N ALA A 136 8.48 1.78 1.91
CA ALA A 136 9.00 1.02 0.78
C ALA A 136 8.80 1.78 -0.53
N GLN A 137 9.71 1.57 -1.46
CA GLN A 137 9.71 2.16 -2.78
C GLN A 137 9.87 1.10 -3.85
N ARG A 138 9.29 1.38 -5.00
CA ARG A 138 9.54 0.68 -6.26
C ARG A 138 10.22 1.61 -7.24
N VAL A 139 11.09 1.05 -8.06
CA VAL A 139 11.75 1.75 -9.16
C VAL A 139 10.92 1.58 -10.42
N PHE A 140 10.68 2.67 -11.11
CA PHE A 140 10.02 2.71 -12.42
C PHE A 140 10.97 3.28 -13.47
N GLU A 141 10.88 2.79 -14.67
CA GLU A 141 11.50 3.43 -15.82
C GLU A 141 10.64 4.61 -16.27
N SER A 142 11.26 5.72 -16.68
CA SER A 142 10.53 6.94 -17.07
C SER A 142 9.53 6.71 -18.21
N ASN A 143 9.74 5.71 -19.04
CA ASN A 143 8.84 5.33 -20.12
C ASN A 143 7.52 4.68 -19.62
N GLU A 144 7.46 4.18 -18.40
CA GLU A 144 6.23 3.66 -17.78
C GLU A 144 5.19 4.75 -17.48
N PHE A 145 5.63 6.02 -17.40
CA PHE A 145 4.80 7.19 -17.12
C PHE A 145 4.31 7.96 -18.34
N ARG A 146 4.64 7.55 -19.55
CA ARG A 146 4.40 8.30 -20.80
C ARG A 146 2.95 8.63 -21.14
N TYR A 147 1.99 8.10 -20.41
CA TYR A 147 0.57 8.30 -20.72
C TYR A 147 -0.12 9.44 -19.96
N GLU A 148 0.57 10.13 -19.04
CA GLU A 148 -0.10 11.08 -18.13
C GLU A 148 0.52 12.47 -18.03
N THR A 149 1.67 12.73 -18.58
CA THR A 149 2.25 14.07 -18.57
C THR A 149 2.52 14.56 -19.98
N GLU A 150 1.81 15.61 -20.38
CA GLU A 150 2.17 16.49 -21.50
C GLU A 150 3.54 17.20 -21.28
N ALA A 151 4.37 16.69 -20.41
CA ALA A 151 5.68 17.22 -20.16
C ALA A 151 6.69 16.66 -21.15
N ASP A 152 6.86 17.36 -22.27
CA ASP A 152 7.86 17.18 -23.33
C ASP A 152 9.33 17.23 -22.86
N SER A 153 9.62 17.10 -21.55
CA SER A 153 10.94 17.37 -21.00
C SER A 153 11.60 16.22 -20.21
N LEU A 154 10.98 15.06 -20.11
CA LEU A 154 11.66 13.92 -19.51
C LEU A 154 12.48 13.17 -20.58
N THR A 155 13.63 13.75 -20.89
CA THR A 155 14.67 13.09 -21.67
C THR A 155 15.25 11.93 -20.88
N THR A 156 15.08 10.71 -21.46
CA THR A 156 15.99 9.56 -21.40
C THR A 156 16.40 9.02 -20.03
N ASP A 157 16.02 7.75 -19.78
CA ASP A 157 16.64 6.80 -18.84
C ASP A 157 16.76 7.19 -17.37
N SER A 158 15.92 8.09 -16.86
CA SER A 158 15.87 8.37 -15.44
C SER A 158 15.00 7.32 -14.71
N LEU A 159 15.57 6.71 -13.69
CA LEU A 159 14.84 5.87 -12.76
C LEU A 159 14.03 6.76 -11.80
N VAL A 160 12.74 6.47 -11.68
CA VAL A 160 11.85 7.18 -10.77
C VAL A 160 11.48 6.27 -9.61
N TYR A 161 11.69 6.75 -8.39
CA TYR A 161 11.37 6.02 -7.16
C TYR A 161 10.00 6.44 -6.66
N MET A 162 9.05 5.52 -6.65
CA MET A 162 7.69 5.78 -6.21
C MET A 162 7.35 5.01 -4.92
N PRO A 163 6.73 5.68 -3.94
CA PRO A 163 6.30 5.03 -2.71
C PRO A 163 5.25 3.95 -2.99
N VAL A 164 5.43 2.77 -2.42
CA VAL A 164 4.47 1.66 -2.44
C VAL A 164 4.02 1.25 -1.03
N ALA A 165 4.75 1.71 -0.02
CA ALA A 165 4.32 1.66 1.37
C ALA A 165 4.72 2.95 2.08
N MET A 166 3.80 3.46 2.89
CA MET A 166 3.97 4.70 3.61
C MET A 166 3.24 4.68 4.93
N SER A 167 3.64 5.52 5.88
CA SER A 167 2.94 5.69 7.14
C SER A 167 2.69 7.15 7.47
N ARG A 168 1.60 7.39 8.18
CA ARG A 168 1.23 8.69 8.72
C ARG A 168 0.84 8.55 10.18
N ARG A 169 1.41 9.38 11.02
CA ARG A 169 0.95 9.51 12.40
C ARG A 169 -0.44 10.14 12.44
N TRP A 170 -1.30 9.60 13.27
CA TRP A 170 -2.62 10.13 13.50
C TRP A 170 -2.98 10.03 14.98
N GLY A 171 -3.04 11.17 15.64
CA GLY A 171 -3.19 11.22 17.10
C GLY A 171 -2.03 10.50 17.81
N LYS A 172 -2.36 9.48 18.61
CA LYS A 172 -1.39 8.65 19.36
C LYS A 172 -0.97 7.38 18.63
N GLY A 173 -1.58 7.09 17.48
CA GLY A 173 -1.33 5.90 16.66
C GLY A 173 -0.77 6.22 15.29
N GLU A 174 -0.97 5.30 14.37
CA GLU A 174 -0.36 5.35 13.05
C GLU A 174 -1.26 4.66 12.02
N VAL A 175 -1.40 5.26 10.85
CA VAL A 175 -2.01 4.64 9.67
C VAL A 175 -0.90 4.27 8.69
N ILE A 176 -0.83 3.00 8.32
CA ILE A 176 0.14 2.45 7.39
C ILE A 176 -0.61 2.02 6.14
N LEU A 177 -0.16 2.47 4.98
CA LEU A 177 -0.75 2.19 3.68
C LEU A 177 0.24 1.40 2.83
N VAL A 178 -0.22 0.32 2.21
CA VAL A 178 0.59 -0.51 1.30
C VAL A 178 -0.21 -0.77 0.03
N SER A 179 0.36 -0.41 -1.11
CA SER A 179 -0.31 -0.51 -2.41
C SER A 179 -0.10 -1.83 -3.14
N THR A 180 0.71 -2.72 -2.60
CA THR A 180 1.13 -3.98 -3.24
C THR A 180 0.66 -5.22 -2.46
N PRO A 181 -0.64 -5.58 -2.48
CA PRO A 181 -1.17 -6.70 -1.71
C PRO A 181 -0.56 -8.04 -2.09
N LEU A 182 -0.05 -8.19 -3.30
CA LEU A 182 0.52 -9.46 -3.80
C LEU A 182 1.77 -9.90 -3.03
N ILE A 183 2.52 -8.98 -2.40
CA ILE A 183 3.68 -9.34 -1.57
C ILE A 183 3.31 -10.16 -0.33
N PHE A 184 2.04 -10.12 0.09
CA PHE A 184 1.50 -10.89 1.20
C PHE A 184 0.94 -12.25 0.77
N THR A 185 1.07 -12.59 -0.50
CA THR A 185 0.62 -13.86 -1.09
C THR A 185 1.82 -14.77 -1.40
N ASN A 186 1.52 -15.98 -1.90
CA ASN A 186 2.55 -16.93 -2.34
C ASN A 186 3.19 -16.55 -3.69
N TYR A 187 2.82 -15.42 -4.27
CA TYR A 187 3.35 -14.90 -5.54
C TYR A 187 4.48 -13.87 -5.34
N GLY A 188 4.87 -13.61 -4.09
CA GLY A 188 5.99 -12.75 -3.74
C GLY A 188 7.24 -13.54 -3.33
#